data_9feef17cc1532025b93f9be956fc3f1d
#
_entry.id   9feef17cc1532025b93f9be956fc3f1d
#
_cell.length_a   1.000
_cell.length_b   1.000
_cell.length_c   1.000
_cell.angle_alpha   90.00
_cell.angle_beta   90.00
_cell.angle_gamma   90.00
#
_symmetry.space_group_name_H-M   'P 1'
#
loop_
_entity.id
_entity.type
_entity.pdbx_description
1 polymer ?
#
loop_
_entity_poly.entity_id
_entity_poly.type
_entity_poly.pdbx_seq_one_letter_code
_entity_poly.pdbx_strand_id
1 'polypeptide(L)'
;MKKLLIASAVSALFAAPATVLAQAKPAPAPTLDKVLEASGISVSGYIDAGYTHLDKNAGFNTRVFDGQSSSFGLNQFGLTVAKQPKEGFGGLVNLTVGRDAQFIHSFPDAAPGSMFDITQAYLQYAGGPLTVIAGKFVTLSGTEVIASTGNTNISRSILFGAIPFTHTGVRATWALSDTVSLIAGVNNGWDQVTDTNKGKTVELGATLNPIKPLNIALSAYSGKENTAPSTAPLTGADGTRTSINAVVSYAIIDPLSVGLEVLSVSQDNAVSGVSGSAIKGKYTGVAGYVTYMVTPKFRGVLRVESFDDKDGIRFIGNGPTATTSSTKYREATVTGAYLASDSFEARAEVRRDQGTNAVFTDSQGATSKSQMSIAFQGLYKF
;
A
#
# COMPACT_ATOMS: atom_id res chain seq x y z
N MET A 1 10.56 -35.60 -19.01
CA MET A 1 10.79 -35.30 -20.42
C MET A 1 9.47 -35.26 -21.16
N LYS A 2 8.92 -34.11 -21.40
CA LYS A 2 8.00 -33.76 -22.51
C LYS A 2 7.94 -32.23 -22.54
N LYS A 3 8.89 -31.69 -23.28
CA LYS A 3 9.01 -30.26 -23.57
C LYS A 3 8.09 -29.92 -24.75
N LEU A 4 7.52 -28.72 -24.63
CA LEU A 4 7.31 -27.75 -25.72
C LEU A 4 6.90 -28.31 -27.10
N LEU A 5 5.66 -28.10 -27.47
CA LEU A 5 5.22 -28.01 -28.88
C LEU A 5 3.83 -27.33 -28.92
N ILE A 6 3.79 -26.02 -28.72
CA ILE A 6 2.68 -25.16 -29.18
C ILE A 6 3.30 -23.93 -29.82
N ALA A 7 3.87 -24.12 -30.99
CA ALA A 7 4.23 -23.03 -31.91
C ALA A 7 4.57 -23.63 -33.29
N SER A 8 3.69 -24.38 -33.91
CA SER A 8 3.86 -24.75 -35.33
C SER A 8 2.64 -25.55 -35.83
N ALA A 9 1.52 -24.88 -35.95
CA ALA A 9 0.38 -25.45 -36.64
C ALA A 9 -0.53 -24.37 -37.23
N VAL A 10 0.02 -23.49 -38.08
CA VAL A 10 -0.75 -22.80 -39.13
C VAL A 10 0.20 -22.55 -40.31
N SER A 11 0.63 -23.55 -40.99
CA SER A 11 1.31 -23.42 -42.27
C SER A 11 1.21 -24.70 -43.06
N ALA A 12 0.02 -25.10 -43.47
CA ALA A 12 -0.17 -26.04 -44.57
C ALA A 12 -1.66 -26.11 -44.92
N LEU A 13 -2.08 -25.23 -45.79
CA LEU A 13 -3.18 -25.48 -46.75
C LEU A 13 -3.22 -24.24 -47.68
N PHE A 14 -2.66 -24.39 -48.86
CA PHE A 14 -3.10 -23.81 -50.13
C PHE A 14 -1.96 -23.91 -51.14
N ALA A 15 -1.88 -25.07 -51.76
CA ALA A 15 -1.22 -25.23 -53.05
C ALA A 15 -2.28 -25.01 -54.14
N ALA A 16 -2.33 -23.86 -54.74
CA ALA A 16 -3.00 -23.56 -55.97
C ALA A 16 -2.04 -22.79 -56.92
N PRO A 17 -2.12 -22.95 -58.25
CA PRO A 17 -1.05 -22.63 -59.19
C PRO A 17 -0.75 -21.13 -59.26
N ALA A 18 0.54 -20.81 -59.38
CA ALA A 18 1.11 -19.49 -59.40
C ALA A 18 0.62 -18.64 -60.57
N THR A 19 -0.21 -17.67 -60.33
CA THR A 19 -0.20 -16.41 -61.06
C THR A 19 0.68 -15.46 -60.27
N VAL A 20 1.73 -14.94 -60.90
CA VAL A 20 2.63 -13.93 -60.31
C VAL A 20 1.82 -12.65 -60.14
N LEU A 21 1.12 -12.54 -59.00
CA LEU A 21 0.67 -11.28 -58.44
C LEU A 21 1.82 -10.78 -57.58
N ALA A 22 2.27 -9.54 -57.86
CA ALA A 22 3.26 -8.88 -57.02
C ALA A 22 2.83 -9.00 -55.53
N GLN A 23 3.54 -9.83 -54.76
CA GLN A 23 3.29 -9.96 -53.34
C GLN A 23 3.50 -8.60 -52.70
N ALA A 24 2.42 -7.97 -52.28
CA ALA A 24 2.48 -6.83 -51.40
C ALA A 24 3.33 -7.26 -50.20
N LYS A 25 4.38 -6.48 -49.89
CA LYS A 25 5.25 -6.72 -48.73
C LYS A 25 4.34 -6.90 -47.52
N PRO A 26 4.46 -8.00 -46.75
CA PRO A 26 3.62 -8.18 -45.56
C PRO A 26 3.68 -6.94 -44.73
N ALA A 27 2.54 -6.47 -44.25
CA ALA A 27 2.51 -5.36 -43.29
C ALA A 27 3.37 -5.75 -42.07
N PRO A 28 4.21 -4.82 -41.57
CA PRO A 28 5.02 -5.11 -40.40
C PRO A 28 4.11 -5.57 -39.26
N ALA A 29 4.53 -6.62 -38.52
CA ALA A 29 3.79 -7.09 -37.38
C ALA A 29 3.56 -5.94 -36.38
N PRO A 30 2.36 -5.83 -35.80
CA PRO A 30 2.10 -4.77 -34.81
C PRO A 30 3.07 -4.90 -33.64
N THR A 31 3.52 -3.76 -33.12
CA THR A 31 4.32 -3.71 -31.89
C THR A 31 3.46 -4.16 -30.69
N LEU A 32 4.09 -4.62 -29.63
CA LEU A 32 3.39 -5.03 -28.39
C LEU A 32 2.45 -3.90 -27.90
N ASP A 33 2.91 -2.67 -27.91
CA ASP A 33 2.13 -1.50 -27.48
C ASP A 33 0.83 -1.36 -28.26
N LYS A 34 0.87 -1.51 -29.59
CA LYS A 34 -0.32 -1.47 -30.44
C LYS A 34 -1.30 -2.61 -30.15
N VAL A 35 -0.79 -3.80 -29.82
CA VAL A 35 -1.62 -4.94 -29.45
C VAL A 35 -2.30 -4.68 -28.10
N LEU A 36 -1.56 -4.20 -27.11
CA LEU A 36 -2.08 -3.86 -25.79
C LEU A 36 -3.13 -2.75 -25.88
N GLU A 37 -2.84 -1.66 -26.60
CA GLU A 37 -3.77 -0.57 -26.84
C GLU A 37 -5.07 -1.06 -27.51
N ALA A 38 -4.97 -1.85 -28.56
CA ALA A 38 -6.14 -2.39 -29.27
C ALA A 38 -6.96 -3.35 -28.38
N SER A 39 -6.34 -4.05 -27.45
CA SER A 39 -7.02 -4.96 -26.50
C SER A 39 -7.62 -4.23 -25.30
N GLY A 40 -7.25 -2.97 -25.06
CA GLY A 40 -7.60 -2.20 -23.87
C GLY A 40 -6.94 -2.74 -22.60
N ILE A 41 -5.83 -3.48 -22.72
CA ILE A 41 -5.03 -3.99 -21.61
C ILE A 41 -3.87 -3.02 -21.37
N SER A 42 -3.69 -2.61 -20.13
CA SER A 42 -2.50 -1.89 -19.66
C SER A 42 -1.59 -2.82 -18.88
N VAL A 43 -0.28 -2.66 -19.10
CA VAL A 43 0.78 -3.30 -18.33
C VAL A 43 1.71 -2.22 -17.84
N SER A 44 1.98 -2.19 -16.55
CA SER A 44 2.92 -1.27 -15.93
C SER A 44 3.66 -1.94 -14.81
N GLY A 45 4.88 -1.50 -14.56
CA GLY A 45 5.68 -2.06 -13.51
C GLY A 45 6.74 -1.11 -13.00
N TYR A 46 7.40 -1.53 -11.91
CA TYR A 46 8.50 -0.77 -11.33
C TYR A 46 9.45 -1.68 -10.55
N ILE A 47 10.67 -1.20 -10.36
CA ILE A 47 11.69 -1.80 -9.51
C ILE A 47 12.09 -0.76 -8.47
N ASP A 48 12.06 -1.16 -7.21
CA ASP A 48 12.52 -0.40 -6.05
C ASP A 48 13.65 -1.17 -5.37
N ALA A 49 14.85 -0.60 -5.41
CA ALA A 49 16.01 -1.14 -4.72
C ALA A 49 16.70 -0.03 -3.91
N GLY A 50 17.23 -0.38 -2.76
CA GLY A 50 17.83 0.63 -1.89
C GLY A 50 18.71 0.07 -0.80
N TYR A 51 19.16 0.98 0.05
CA TYR A 51 19.92 0.72 1.26
C TYR A 51 19.28 1.46 2.42
N THR A 52 19.13 0.81 3.56
CA THR A 52 18.67 1.43 4.81
C THR A 52 19.63 1.13 5.93
N HIS A 53 19.98 2.15 6.69
CA HIS A 53 20.67 2.05 7.97
C HIS A 53 19.74 2.53 9.08
N LEU A 54 19.56 1.70 10.10
CA LEU A 54 18.73 1.95 11.27
C LEU A 54 19.59 1.76 12.51
N ASP A 55 19.67 2.75 13.39
CA ASP A 55 20.54 2.73 14.58
C ASP A 55 19.99 1.85 15.71
N LYS A 56 18.66 1.65 15.76
CA LYS A 56 17.95 0.78 16.70
C LYS A 56 17.18 -0.26 15.91
N ASN A 57 17.76 -1.44 15.70
CA ASN A 57 17.28 -2.45 14.76
C ASN A 57 16.88 -3.77 15.43
N ALA A 58 16.85 -3.81 16.75
CA ALA A 58 16.41 -4.99 17.50
C ALA A 58 15.12 -4.69 18.28
N GLY A 59 14.22 -5.65 18.29
CA GLY A 59 12.95 -5.53 19.01
C GLY A 59 11.85 -4.83 18.24
N PHE A 60 10.98 -4.12 18.96
CA PHE A 60 9.82 -3.46 18.39
C PHE A 60 10.18 -2.35 17.43
N ASN A 61 9.46 -2.29 16.32
CA ASN A 61 9.65 -1.29 15.29
C ASN A 61 8.29 -0.75 14.81
N THR A 62 8.15 0.58 14.76
CA THR A 62 6.98 1.28 14.21
C THR A 62 6.95 1.31 12.68
N ARG A 63 7.89 0.63 12.03
CA ARG A 63 8.10 0.63 10.59
C ARG A 63 7.46 -0.58 9.93
N VAL A 64 7.05 -0.42 8.68
CA VAL A 64 6.44 -1.50 7.91
C VAL A 64 7.44 -2.13 6.94
N PHE A 65 8.16 -1.35 6.14
CA PHE A 65 9.01 -1.86 5.05
C PHE A 65 10.50 -1.71 5.31
N ASP A 66 10.93 -0.67 5.97
CA ASP A 66 12.32 -0.25 6.13
C ASP A 66 12.92 -0.63 7.49
N GLY A 67 12.43 -1.69 8.12
CA GLY A 67 12.88 -2.16 9.43
C GLY A 67 14.23 -2.89 9.46
N GLN A 68 14.90 -3.07 8.34
CA GLN A 68 16.21 -3.72 8.28
C GLN A 68 17.34 -2.68 8.38
N SER A 69 18.43 -3.06 9.05
CA SER A 69 19.57 -2.17 9.24
C SER A 69 20.77 -2.59 8.44
N SER A 70 21.48 -1.58 7.89
CA SER A 70 22.75 -1.71 7.19
C SER A 70 22.70 -2.73 6.05
N SER A 71 21.62 -2.71 5.26
CA SER A 71 21.40 -3.70 4.21
C SER A 71 20.96 -3.08 2.90
N PHE A 72 21.57 -3.52 1.81
CA PHE A 72 21.00 -3.38 0.48
C PHE A 72 19.87 -4.38 0.27
N GLY A 73 18.89 -4.04 -0.56
CA GLY A 73 17.82 -4.96 -0.90
C GLY A 73 16.99 -4.54 -2.09
N LEU A 74 16.37 -5.55 -2.69
CA LEU A 74 15.22 -5.38 -3.55
C LEU A 74 14.00 -5.20 -2.63
N ASN A 75 13.50 -3.98 -2.54
CA ASN A 75 12.33 -3.67 -1.71
C ASN A 75 11.07 -4.17 -2.40
N GLN A 76 10.84 -3.71 -3.63
CA GLN A 76 9.67 -4.11 -4.43
C GLN A 76 10.04 -4.24 -5.91
N PHE A 77 9.54 -5.29 -6.54
CA PHE A 77 9.21 -5.34 -7.94
C PHE A 77 7.69 -5.38 -8.02
N GLY A 78 7.08 -4.35 -8.60
CA GLY A 78 5.64 -4.27 -8.79
C GLY A 78 5.28 -4.50 -10.25
N LEU A 79 4.24 -5.33 -10.50
CA LEU A 79 3.69 -5.55 -11.84
C LEU A 79 2.18 -5.44 -11.77
N THR A 80 1.59 -4.63 -12.63
CA THR A 80 0.15 -4.48 -12.77
C THR A 80 -0.27 -4.79 -14.19
N VAL A 81 -1.24 -5.67 -14.32
CA VAL A 81 -1.95 -5.95 -15.59
C VAL A 81 -3.41 -5.64 -15.35
N ALA A 82 -3.98 -4.76 -16.15
CA ALA A 82 -5.36 -4.32 -15.97
C ALA A 82 -6.09 -4.14 -17.29
N LYS A 83 -7.38 -4.47 -17.26
CA LYS A 83 -8.37 -4.03 -18.24
C LYS A 83 -9.53 -3.43 -17.47
N GLN A 84 -9.64 -2.10 -17.49
CA GLN A 84 -10.63 -1.36 -16.71
C GLN A 84 -11.45 -0.44 -17.66
N PRO A 85 -12.39 -1.01 -18.42
CA PRO A 85 -13.23 -0.26 -19.32
C PRO A 85 -14.18 0.67 -18.54
N LYS A 86 -14.61 1.76 -19.18
CA LYS A 86 -15.64 2.65 -18.64
C LYS A 86 -17.04 2.03 -18.65
N GLU A 87 -17.24 1.02 -19.50
CA GLU A 87 -18.49 0.27 -19.63
C GLU A 87 -18.18 -1.22 -19.79
N GLY A 88 -18.91 -2.08 -19.04
CA GLY A 88 -18.79 -3.53 -19.10
C GLY A 88 -17.80 -4.13 -18.12
N PHE A 89 -17.30 -5.31 -18.44
CA PHE A 89 -16.47 -6.13 -17.55
C PHE A 89 -14.98 -5.93 -17.80
N GLY A 90 -14.23 -5.94 -16.70
CA GLY A 90 -12.80 -5.88 -16.67
C GLY A 90 -12.22 -6.51 -15.42
N GLY A 91 -10.98 -6.17 -15.11
CA GLY A 91 -10.30 -6.65 -13.91
C GLY A 91 -8.89 -6.11 -13.82
N LEU A 92 -8.26 -6.39 -12.69
CA LEU A 92 -6.89 -5.99 -12.40
C LEU A 92 -6.20 -7.10 -11.60
N VAL A 93 -4.95 -7.35 -11.94
CA VAL A 93 -4.00 -8.13 -11.14
C VAL A 93 -2.78 -7.26 -10.87
N ASN A 94 -2.41 -7.15 -9.60
CA ASN A 94 -1.19 -6.48 -9.15
C ASN A 94 -0.37 -7.42 -8.28
N LEU A 95 0.89 -7.59 -8.65
CA LEU A 95 1.85 -8.42 -7.95
C LEU A 95 2.90 -7.54 -7.28
N THR A 96 3.29 -7.91 -6.07
CA THR A 96 4.45 -7.34 -5.36
C THR A 96 5.42 -8.45 -5.03
N VAL A 97 6.69 -8.28 -5.45
CA VAL A 97 7.79 -9.22 -5.20
C VAL A 97 8.93 -8.44 -4.54
N GLY A 98 9.56 -9.01 -3.54
CA GLY A 98 10.65 -8.38 -2.79
C GLY A 98 10.39 -8.38 -1.29
N ARG A 99 11.26 -7.72 -0.54
CA ARG A 99 11.21 -7.75 0.94
C ARG A 99 9.90 -7.22 1.51
N ASP A 100 9.34 -6.21 0.87
CA ASP A 100 8.13 -5.54 1.36
C ASP A 100 6.89 -6.43 1.26
N ALA A 101 6.90 -7.41 0.33
CA ALA A 101 5.82 -8.38 0.21
C ALA A 101 5.55 -9.14 1.50
N GLN A 102 6.59 -9.38 2.32
CA GLN A 102 6.45 -10.08 3.61
C GLN A 102 5.52 -9.40 4.60
N PHE A 103 5.32 -8.08 4.47
CA PHE A 103 4.55 -7.28 5.41
C PHE A 103 3.12 -7.00 4.98
N ILE A 104 2.79 -7.26 3.71
CA ILE A 104 1.47 -6.97 3.13
C ILE A 104 0.61 -8.19 2.88
N HIS A 105 1.11 -9.37 3.24
CA HIS A 105 0.35 -10.60 3.13
C HIS A 105 -0.96 -10.54 3.90
N SER A 106 -2.01 -11.02 3.26
CA SER A 106 -3.31 -11.18 3.88
C SER A 106 -3.44 -12.56 4.55
N PHE A 107 -4.15 -12.61 5.68
CA PHE A 107 -4.36 -13.83 6.47
C PHE A 107 -5.54 -14.67 5.93
N PRO A 108 -5.53 -15.98 6.18
CA PRO A 108 -4.51 -16.80 6.87
C PRO A 108 -3.41 -17.31 5.94
N ASP A 109 -3.45 -17.00 4.65
CA ASP A 109 -2.69 -17.69 3.60
C ASP A 109 -1.24 -17.19 3.45
N ALA A 110 -0.82 -16.30 4.35
CA ALA A 110 0.53 -15.76 4.34
C ALA A 110 1.56 -16.80 4.80
N ALA A 111 2.41 -17.27 3.89
CA ALA A 111 3.60 -18.01 4.27
C ALA A 111 4.62 -17.05 4.92
N PRO A 112 5.06 -17.28 6.16
CA PRO A 112 6.04 -16.44 6.82
C PRO A 112 7.31 -16.29 5.97
N GLY A 113 7.74 -15.04 5.74
CA GLY A 113 8.94 -14.74 4.96
C GLY A 113 8.79 -14.85 3.44
N SER A 114 7.59 -15.08 2.91
CA SER A 114 7.37 -15.05 1.46
C SER A 114 7.64 -13.67 0.89
N MET A 115 8.49 -13.61 -0.13
CA MET A 115 8.81 -12.38 -0.88
C MET A 115 7.92 -12.19 -2.11
N PHE A 116 6.75 -12.84 -2.15
CA PHE A 116 5.77 -12.75 -3.23
C PHE A 116 4.37 -12.56 -2.65
N ASP A 117 3.63 -11.57 -3.15
CA ASP A 117 2.22 -11.33 -2.81
C ASP A 117 1.40 -10.97 -4.05
N ILE A 118 0.19 -11.52 -4.11
CA ILE A 118 -0.86 -11.01 -5.00
C ILE A 118 -1.53 -9.87 -4.24
N THR A 119 -1.04 -8.67 -4.44
CA THR A 119 -1.47 -7.48 -3.68
C THR A 119 -2.91 -7.11 -4.02
N GLN A 120 -3.27 -7.21 -5.30
CA GLN A 120 -4.63 -7.04 -5.76
C GLN A 120 -4.97 -8.07 -6.84
N ALA A 121 -6.16 -8.63 -6.79
CA ALA A 121 -6.75 -9.41 -7.85
C ALA A 121 -8.28 -9.30 -7.75
N TYR A 122 -8.91 -8.58 -8.68
CA TYR A 122 -10.34 -8.39 -8.67
C TYR A 122 -10.94 -8.31 -10.07
N LEU A 123 -12.21 -8.68 -10.15
CA LEU A 123 -13.07 -8.42 -11.29
C LEU A 123 -13.70 -7.04 -11.13
N GLN A 124 -13.97 -6.38 -12.25
CA GLN A 124 -14.65 -5.08 -12.31
C GLN A 124 -15.85 -5.16 -13.24
N TYR A 125 -16.92 -4.49 -12.83
CA TYR A 125 -18.00 -4.08 -13.73
C TYR A 125 -18.18 -2.58 -13.62
N ALA A 126 -18.26 -1.91 -14.76
CA ALA A 126 -18.53 -0.47 -14.85
C ALA A 126 -19.77 -0.24 -15.74
N GLY A 127 -20.62 0.69 -15.33
CA GLY A 127 -21.83 1.05 -16.08
C GLY A 127 -22.38 2.39 -15.61
N GLY A 128 -22.37 3.39 -16.48
CA GLY A 128 -22.75 4.75 -16.13
C GLY A 128 -21.92 5.30 -14.98
N PRO A 129 -22.53 5.82 -13.90
CA PRO A 129 -21.80 6.35 -12.74
C PRO A 129 -21.30 5.27 -11.77
N LEU A 130 -21.66 4.01 -11.98
CA LEU A 130 -21.38 2.91 -11.02
C LEU A 130 -20.19 2.09 -11.49
N THR A 131 -19.27 1.85 -10.56
CA THR A 131 -18.21 0.83 -10.72
C THR A 131 -18.27 -0.12 -9.53
N VAL A 132 -18.30 -1.42 -9.79
CA VAL A 132 -18.25 -2.47 -8.76
C VAL A 132 -17.01 -3.31 -8.98
N ILE A 133 -16.28 -3.58 -7.90
CA ILE A 133 -15.15 -4.52 -7.91
C ILE A 133 -15.42 -5.65 -6.93
N ALA A 134 -14.93 -6.85 -7.25
CA ALA A 134 -15.05 -8.04 -6.41
C ALA A 134 -13.75 -8.86 -6.44
N GLY A 135 -13.18 -9.13 -5.29
CA GLY A 135 -11.89 -9.82 -5.11
C GLY A 135 -11.03 -9.18 -4.04
N LYS A 136 -9.71 -9.25 -4.17
CA LYS A 136 -8.74 -8.60 -3.28
C LYS A 136 -8.34 -7.22 -3.84
N PHE A 137 -8.46 -6.18 -3.03
CA PHE A 137 -8.17 -4.80 -3.42
C PHE A 137 -7.58 -4.00 -2.26
N VAL A 138 -6.87 -2.92 -2.54
CA VAL A 138 -6.25 -2.06 -1.52
C VAL A 138 -7.28 -1.28 -0.72
N THR A 139 -6.90 -0.88 0.49
CA THR A 139 -7.70 -0.03 1.39
C THR A 139 -8.06 1.33 0.78
N LEU A 140 -9.09 1.97 1.33
CA LEU A 140 -9.42 3.40 1.09
C LEU A 140 -8.66 4.33 2.05
N SER A 141 -8.10 3.80 3.13
CA SER A 141 -7.45 4.59 4.19
C SER A 141 -6.02 4.94 3.84
N GLY A 142 -5.60 6.11 4.28
CA GLY A 142 -4.21 6.55 4.26
C GLY A 142 -3.82 7.41 3.06
N THR A 143 -2.86 8.29 3.31
CA THR A 143 -2.18 9.10 2.28
C THR A 143 -1.16 8.26 1.53
N GLU A 144 -0.47 7.40 2.25
CA GLU A 144 0.57 6.54 1.70
C GLU A 144 0.00 5.21 1.22
N VAL A 145 0.65 4.63 0.21
CA VAL A 145 0.24 3.38 -0.43
C VAL A 145 1.33 2.32 -0.40
N ILE A 146 0.97 1.07 -0.67
CA ILE A 146 1.92 -0.05 -0.74
C ILE A 146 2.99 0.21 -1.80
N ALA A 147 2.59 0.54 -3.02
CA ALA A 147 3.50 0.74 -4.14
C ALA A 147 4.45 1.93 -3.93
N SER A 148 5.75 1.71 -4.03
CA SER A 148 6.78 2.74 -3.82
C SER A 148 6.64 3.92 -4.77
N THR A 149 6.10 3.69 -5.96
CA THR A 149 5.85 4.72 -6.98
C THR A 149 4.76 5.72 -6.59
N GLY A 150 3.86 5.36 -5.68
CA GLY A 150 2.77 6.22 -5.19
C GLY A 150 3.14 7.08 -3.99
N ASN A 151 4.39 6.99 -3.51
CA ASN A 151 4.84 7.71 -2.32
C ASN A 151 6.01 8.64 -2.65
N THR A 152 6.11 9.75 -1.94
CA THR A 152 7.19 10.72 -2.11
C THR A 152 8.36 10.50 -1.15
N ASN A 153 8.13 9.83 -0.03
CA ASN A 153 9.13 9.35 0.92
C ASN A 153 9.58 7.93 0.60
N ILE A 154 10.75 7.51 1.11
CA ILE A 154 11.24 6.12 1.05
C ILE A 154 10.49 5.28 2.09
N SER A 155 10.55 5.71 3.35
CA SER A 155 9.85 5.05 4.45
C SER A 155 8.35 5.37 4.46
N ARG A 156 7.57 4.52 5.10
CA ARG A 156 6.15 4.78 5.39
C ARG A 156 5.98 5.38 6.78
N SER A 157 4.93 6.17 6.95
CA SER A 157 4.53 6.74 8.24
C SER A 157 4.19 5.67 9.27
N ILE A 158 4.15 6.04 10.54
CA ILE A 158 3.60 5.20 11.61
C ILE A 158 2.11 4.95 11.36
N LEU A 159 1.39 5.96 10.83
CA LEU A 159 -0.02 5.85 10.48
C LEU A 159 -0.26 4.77 9.43
N PHE A 160 0.58 4.68 8.39
CA PHE A 160 0.48 3.62 7.38
C PHE A 160 0.52 2.22 8.01
N GLY A 161 1.38 2.02 9.02
CA GLY A 161 1.42 0.78 9.78
C GLY A 161 0.19 0.54 10.67
N ALA A 162 -0.71 1.51 10.81
CA ALA A 162 -1.86 1.44 11.72
C ALA A 162 -3.23 1.38 11.00
N ILE A 163 -3.21 1.27 9.66
CA ILE A 163 -4.39 1.06 8.80
C ILE A 163 -4.33 -0.32 8.14
N PRO A 164 -5.44 -0.84 7.56
CA PRO A 164 -5.40 -2.05 6.74
C PRO A 164 -4.65 -1.78 5.44
N PHE A 165 -4.03 -2.81 4.85
CA PHE A 165 -3.39 -2.72 3.54
C PHE A 165 -4.35 -3.14 2.43
N THR A 166 -5.05 -4.26 2.64
CA THR A 166 -5.94 -4.85 1.63
C THR A 166 -7.22 -5.40 2.26
N HIS A 167 -8.22 -5.57 1.41
CA HIS A 167 -9.47 -6.21 1.75
C HIS A 167 -9.87 -7.22 0.67
N THR A 168 -10.57 -8.28 1.03
CA THR A 168 -11.19 -9.21 0.09
C THR A 168 -12.70 -9.16 0.27
N GLY A 169 -13.41 -8.79 -0.79
CA GLY A 169 -14.84 -8.57 -0.71
C GLY A 169 -15.42 -7.94 -1.96
N VAL A 170 -16.45 -7.13 -1.79
CA VAL A 170 -17.12 -6.36 -2.85
C VAL A 170 -17.17 -4.90 -2.45
N ARG A 171 -16.81 -4.03 -3.39
CA ARG A 171 -16.85 -2.57 -3.25
C ARG A 171 -17.56 -1.95 -4.44
N ALA A 172 -18.49 -1.05 -4.17
CA ALA A 172 -19.15 -0.23 -5.18
C ALA A 172 -18.71 1.24 -5.01
N THR A 173 -18.40 1.89 -6.12
CA THR A 173 -18.13 3.33 -6.20
C THR A 173 -19.18 3.95 -7.09
N TRP A 174 -19.80 5.01 -6.61
CA TRP A 174 -20.79 5.78 -7.34
C TRP A 174 -20.29 7.22 -7.54
N ALA A 175 -19.98 7.58 -8.79
CA ALA A 175 -19.63 8.95 -9.18
C ALA A 175 -20.92 9.78 -9.27
N LEU A 176 -21.23 10.53 -8.20
CA LEU A 176 -22.43 11.40 -8.14
C LEU A 176 -22.29 12.62 -9.04
N SER A 177 -21.07 13.11 -9.20
CA SER A 177 -20.67 14.22 -10.07
C SER A 177 -19.17 14.14 -10.37
N ASP A 178 -18.66 15.07 -11.16
CA ASP A 178 -17.21 15.20 -11.43
C ASP A 178 -16.40 15.53 -10.16
N THR A 179 -17.06 15.97 -9.10
CA THR A 179 -16.42 16.41 -7.86
C THR A 179 -16.73 15.55 -6.66
N VAL A 180 -17.69 14.63 -6.76
CA VAL A 180 -18.13 13.81 -5.62
C VAL A 180 -18.31 12.35 -6.03
N SER A 181 -17.63 11.46 -5.33
CA SER A 181 -17.85 10.01 -5.41
C SER A 181 -18.16 9.45 -4.02
N LEU A 182 -19.10 8.52 -3.95
CA LEU A 182 -19.40 7.75 -2.74
C LEU A 182 -18.99 6.30 -2.94
N ILE A 183 -18.53 5.67 -1.86
CA ILE A 183 -18.03 4.31 -1.87
C ILE A 183 -18.70 3.54 -0.74
N ALA A 184 -19.13 2.30 -1.03
CA ALA A 184 -19.61 1.37 -0.04
C ALA A 184 -19.15 -0.04 -0.37
N GLY A 185 -18.85 -0.84 0.66
CA GLY A 185 -18.40 -2.21 0.46
C GLY A 185 -18.61 -3.09 1.68
N VAL A 186 -18.46 -4.39 1.46
CA VAL A 186 -18.45 -5.43 2.48
C VAL A 186 -17.30 -6.37 2.19
N ASN A 187 -16.50 -6.67 3.20
CA ASN A 187 -15.31 -7.48 3.05
C ASN A 187 -15.08 -8.41 4.26
N ASN A 188 -14.08 -9.27 4.17
CA ASN A 188 -13.72 -10.25 5.19
C ASN A 188 -13.04 -9.65 6.43
N GLY A 189 -12.70 -8.36 6.41
CA GLY A 189 -11.95 -7.70 7.48
C GLY A 189 -10.62 -7.12 7.01
N TRP A 190 -9.84 -6.66 7.95
CA TRP A 190 -8.52 -6.07 7.72
C TRP A 190 -7.51 -7.14 7.35
N ASP A 191 -6.93 -7.02 6.15
CA ASP A 191 -5.88 -7.91 5.65
C ASP A 191 -6.28 -9.40 5.68
N GLN A 192 -7.56 -9.71 5.41
CA GLN A 192 -8.10 -11.07 5.39
C GLN A 192 -8.45 -11.50 3.97
N VAL A 193 -7.76 -12.53 3.44
CA VAL A 193 -8.17 -13.20 2.20
C VAL A 193 -9.34 -14.14 2.47
N THR A 194 -9.20 -14.97 3.51
CA THR A 194 -10.25 -15.87 3.98
C THR A 194 -10.78 -15.35 5.32
N ASP A 195 -12.09 -15.29 5.46
CA ASP A 195 -12.73 -14.86 6.69
C ASP A 195 -12.49 -15.89 7.81
N THR A 196 -11.77 -15.47 8.84
CA THR A 196 -11.38 -16.33 9.97
C THR A 196 -12.37 -16.32 11.13
N ASN A 197 -13.30 -15.33 11.18
CA ASN A 197 -14.22 -15.15 12.29
C ASN A 197 -15.71 -15.11 11.87
N LYS A 198 -16.01 -15.25 10.57
CA LYS A 198 -17.33 -15.16 9.94
C LYS A 198 -18.00 -13.79 10.11
N GLY A 199 -17.35 -12.82 10.73
CA GLY A 199 -17.79 -11.44 10.82
C GLY A 199 -17.40 -10.66 9.57
N LYS A 200 -18.29 -9.84 9.03
CA LYS A 200 -17.95 -8.99 7.89
C LYS A 200 -17.67 -7.57 8.36
N THR A 201 -16.75 -6.92 7.65
CA THR A 201 -16.46 -5.50 7.83
C THR A 201 -17.16 -4.71 6.73
N VAL A 202 -17.95 -3.74 7.14
CA VAL A 202 -18.54 -2.74 6.25
C VAL A 202 -17.52 -1.63 6.04
N GLU A 203 -17.40 -1.20 4.78
CA GLU A 203 -16.61 -0.02 4.43
C GLU A 203 -17.49 1.06 3.81
N LEU A 204 -17.21 2.29 4.17
CA LEU A 204 -17.80 3.49 3.59
C LEU A 204 -16.69 4.44 3.20
N GLY A 205 -16.88 5.16 2.10
CA GLY A 205 -15.92 6.15 1.64
C GLY A 205 -16.57 7.28 0.87
N ALA A 206 -15.86 8.40 0.80
CA ALA A 206 -16.21 9.52 -0.06
C ALA A 206 -14.94 10.18 -0.58
N THR A 207 -14.95 10.58 -1.85
CA THR A 207 -13.92 11.45 -2.43
C THR A 207 -14.57 12.74 -2.90
N LEU A 208 -14.00 13.87 -2.48
CA LEU A 208 -14.48 15.20 -2.77
C LEU A 208 -13.37 16.02 -3.42
N ASN A 209 -13.66 16.61 -4.58
CA ASN A 209 -12.77 17.50 -5.31
C ASN A 209 -13.46 18.85 -5.56
N PRO A 210 -13.73 19.63 -4.48
CA PRO A 210 -14.57 20.84 -4.60
C PRO A 210 -13.97 21.91 -5.50
N ILE A 211 -12.64 21.94 -5.58
CA ILE A 211 -11.87 22.75 -6.54
C ILE A 211 -10.68 21.89 -7.02
N LYS A 212 -10.18 22.17 -8.23
CA LYS A 212 -9.10 21.38 -8.84
C LYS A 212 -7.89 21.07 -7.95
N PRO A 213 -7.32 22.03 -7.18
CA PRO A 213 -6.14 21.76 -6.36
C PRO A 213 -6.45 21.04 -5.04
N LEU A 214 -7.71 20.82 -4.67
CA LEU A 214 -8.11 20.24 -3.38
C LEU A 214 -8.76 18.88 -3.56
N ASN A 215 -8.16 17.85 -2.96
CA ASN A 215 -8.74 16.53 -2.82
C ASN A 215 -8.97 16.21 -1.35
N ILE A 216 -10.14 15.68 -1.01
CA ILE A 216 -10.50 15.19 0.31
C ILE A 216 -10.99 13.76 0.14
N ALA A 217 -10.36 12.81 0.83
CA ALA A 217 -10.77 11.42 0.89
C ALA A 217 -11.16 11.06 2.33
N LEU A 218 -12.34 10.48 2.49
CA LEU A 218 -12.85 9.99 3.76
C LEU A 218 -13.07 8.50 3.66
N SER A 219 -12.71 7.77 4.71
CA SER A 219 -13.01 6.35 4.80
C SER A 219 -13.39 5.94 6.22
N ALA A 220 -14.29 4.98 6.34
CA ALA A 220 -14.68 4.37 7.58
C ALA A 220 -14.86 2.87 7.39
N TYR A 221 -14.42 2.11 8.39
CA TYR A 221 -14.57 0.66 8.45
C TYR A 221 -15.17 0.28 9.79
N SER A 222 -16.11 -0.68 9.80
CA SER A 222 -16.65 -1.24 11.03
C SER A 222 -17.00 -2.70 10.84
N GLY A 223 -16.46 -3.57 11.70
CA GLY A 223 -16.70 -5.00 11.65
C GLY A 223 -16.02 -5.74 12.78
N LYS A 224 -16.30 -7.02 12.87
CA LYS A 224 -15.60 -7.90 13.80
C LYS A 224 -14.23 -8.22 13.26
N GLU A 225 -13.21 -7.92 14.04
CA GLU A 225 -11.81 -8.15 13.69
C GLU A 225 -11.13 -8.94 14.78
N ASN A 226 -10.15 -9.75 14.40
CA ASN A 226 -9.27 -10.39 15.35
C ASN A 226 -8.42 -9.35 16.07
N THR A 227 -8.16 -9.57 17.34
CA THR A 227 -7.64 -8.54 18.25
C THR A 227 -6.13 -8.36 18.23
N ALA A 228 -5.40 -9.15 17.48
CA ALA A 228 -3.95 -9.03 17.46
C ALA A 228 -3.39 -8.45 16.16
N PRO A 229 -2.15 -7.96 16.21
CA PRO A 229 -1.47 -7.37 15.07
C PRO A 229 -1.22 -8.38 13.95
N SER A 230 -1.09 -7.88 12.73
CA SER A 230 -0.92 -8.60 11.47
C SER A 230 0.26 -9.60 11.40
N THR A 231 1.05 -9.77 12.46
CA THR A 231 2.26 -10.62 12.47
C THR A 231 2.21 -11.79 13.44
N ALA A 232 1.10 -12.00 14.17
CA ALA A 232 0.97 -13.10 15.11
C ALA A 232 -0.38 -13.81 14.96
N PRO A 233 -0.43 -15.14 15.04
CA PRO A 233 -1.69 -15.86 15.10
C PRO A 233 -2.44 -15.45 16.37
N LEU A 234 -3.64 -14.96 16.18
CA LEU A 234 -4.40 -14.31 17.20
C LEU A 234 -5.38 -15.27 17.84
N THR A 235 -5.09 -15.60 19.06
CA THR A 235 -6.00 -16.32 19.96
C THR A 235 -6.82 -15.36 20.82
N GLY A 236 -7.09 -14.15 20.31
CA GLY A 236 -7.94 -13.17 20.97
C GLY A 236 -9.41 -13.37 20.67
N ALA A 237 -10.29 -12.94 21.55
CA ALA A 237 -11.72 -12.89 21.29
C ALA A 237 -12.00 -11.86 20.20
N ASP A 238 -12.91 -12.18 19.26
CA ASP A 238 -13.36 -11.24 18.24
C ASP A 238 -13.97 -9.98 18.87
N GLY A 239 -13.61 -8.84 18.36
CA GLY A 239 -14.15 -7.57 18.80
C GLY A 239 -14.45 -6.65 17.64
N THR A 240 -15.42 -5.76 17.81
CA THR A 240 -15.73 -4.76 16.80
C THR A 240 -14.59 -3.75 16.72
N ARG A 241 -13.97 -3.64 15.54
CA ARG A 241 -13.05 -2.56 15.19
C ARG A 241 -13.78 -1.52 14.37
N THR A 242 -13.66 -0.28 14.79
CA THR A 242 -14.16 0.88 14.04
C THR A 242 -13.01 1.82 13.75
N SER A 243 -12.83 2.16 12.48
CA SER A 243 -11.80 3.06 11.97
C SER A 243 -12.43 4.20 11.20
N ILE A 244 -11.94 5.40 11.40
CA ILE A 244 -12.25 6.59 10.59
C ILE A 244 -10.92 7.22 10.18
N ASN A 245 -10.78 7.46 8.89
CA ASN A 245 -9.61 8.13 8.32
C ASN A 245 -10.06 9.27 7.40
N ALA A 246 -9.37 10.38 7.48
CA ALA A 246 -9.57 11.54 6.61
C ALA A 246 -8.22 11.98 6.05
N VAL A 247 -8.16 12.15 4.74
CA VAL A 247 -6.99 12.64 4.00
C VAL A 247 -7.38 13.88 3.25
N VAL A 248 -6.57 14.92 3.36
CA VAL A 248 -6.70 16.17 2.60
C VAL A 248 -5.39 16.42 1.86
N SER A 249 -5.46 16.66 0.57
CA SER A 249 -4.33 17.04 -0.27
C SER A 249 -4.64 18.35 -0.98
N TYR A 250 -3.71 19.29 -0.95
CA TYR A 250 -3.90 20.60 -1.56
C TYR A 250 -2.63 21.07 -2.29
N ALA A 251 -2.74 21.28 -3.60
CA ALA A 251 -1.69 21.94 -4.38
C ALA A 251 -1.84 23.47 -4.24
N ILE A 252 -1.04 24.07 -3.37
CA ILE A 252 -1.11 25.50 -3.05
C ILE A 252 -0.71 26.33 -4.27
N ILE A 253 0.41 25.96 -4.89
CA ILE A 253 0.94 26.48 -6.16
C ILE A 253 1.65 25.32 -6.87
N ASP A 254 1.94 25.46 -8.15
CA ASP A 254 2.58 24.41 -8.94
C ASP A 254 3.78 23.69 -8.29
N PRO A 255 4.76 24.43 -7.65
CA PRO A 255 5.87 23.72 -7.01
C PRO A 255 5.57 23.21 -5.59
N LEU A 256 4.44 23.58 -4.95
CA LEU A 256 4.16 23.31 -3.54
C LEU A 256 2.83 22.63 -3.31
N SER A 257 2.85 21.44 -2.74
CA SER A 257 1.68 20.75 -2.25
C SER A 257 1.81 20.39 -0.77
N VAL A 258 0.67 20.34 -0.09
CA VAL A 258 0.57 19.91 1.31
C VAL A 258 -0.46 18.81 1.45
N GLY A 259 -0.27 17.96 2.45
CA GLY A 259 -1.17 16.88 2.80
C GLY A 259 -1.40 16.83 4.31
N LEU A 260 -2.57 16.37 4.69
CA LEU A 260 -2.94 16.08 6.08
C LEU A 260 -3.68 14.76 6.12
N GLU A 261 -3.31 13.91 7.05
CA GLU A 261 -4.02 12.68 7.36
C GLU A 261 -4.40 12.66 8.84
N VAL A 262 -5.62 12.21 9.14
CA VAL A 262 -6.11 12.01 10.51
C VAL A 262 -6.72 10.62 10.61
N LEU A 263 -6.32 9.86 11.62
CA LEU A 263 -6.77 8.50 11.88
C LEU A 263 -7.31 8.36 13.31
N SER A 264 -8.46 7.69 13.45
CA SER A 264 -8.99 7.26 14.76
C SER A 264 -9.49 5.84 14.65
N VAL A 265 -9.00 4.95 15.51
CA VAL A 265 -9.41 3.55 15.57
C VAL A 265 -9.77 3.17 17.00
N SER A 266 -10.87 2.43 17.15
CA SER A 266 -11.27 1.77 18.40
C SER A 266 -11.48 0.28 18.15
N GLN A 267 -11.14 -0.55 19.13
CA GLN A 267 -11.25 -2.00 19.09
C GLN A 267 -11.87 -2.49 20.40
N ASP A 268 -13.02 -3.16 20.31
CA ASP A 268 -13.58 -3.90 21.44
C ASP A 268 -12.82 -5.21 21.64
N ASN A 269 -12.74 -5.70 22.87
CA ASN A 269 -12.00 -6.91 23.24
C ASN A 269 -10.50 -6.90 22.82
N ALA A 270 -9.91 -5.71 22.68
CA ALA A 270 -8.48 -5.61 22.38
C ALA A 270 -7.66 -6.21 23.52
N VAL A 271 -6.63 -6.96 23.18
CA VAL A 271 -5.66 -7.41 24.18
C VAL A 271 -4.71 -6.26 24.43
N SER A 272 -4.83 -5.65 25.60
CA SER A 272 -3.84 -4.66 26.05
C SER A 272 -2.53 -5.37 26.36
N GLY A 273 -1.43 -4.87 25.80
CA GLY A 273 -0.09 -5.27 26.24
C GLY A 273 0.14 -5.04 27.74
N VAL A 274 -0.70 -4.22 28.38
CA VAL A 274 -0.58 -3.82 29.80
C VAL A 274 -1.11 -4.88 30.75
N SER A 275 -2.27 -5.45 30.50
CA SER A 275 -2.96 -6.27 31.49
C SER A 275 -3.20 -7.70 31.06
N GLY A 276 -2.95 -8.04 29.80
CA GLY A 276 -3.35 -9.33 29.24
C GLY A 276 -4.87 -9.54 29.21
N SER A 277 -5.63 -8.54 29.64
CA SER A 277 -7.09 -8.59 29.71
C SER A 277 -7.70 -7.93 28.46
N ALA A 278 -8.88 -8.39 28.07
CA ALA A 278 -9.64 -7.76 27.01
C ALA A 278 -10.17 -6.39 27.47
N ILE A 279 -9.87 -5.35 26.68
CA ILE A 279 -10.31 -3.98 26.92
C ILE A 279 -10.96 -3.39 25.67
N LYS A 280 -11.65 -2.27 25.82
CA LYS A 280 -11.97 -1.40 24.70
C LYS A 280 -10.79 -0.47 24.48
N GLY A 281 -9.95 -0.80 23.49
CA GLY A 281 -8.73 -0.05 23.20
C GLY A 281 -8.90 0.97 22.09
N LYS A 282 -8.06 2.00 22.10
CA LYS A 282 -8.07 3.08 21.12
C LYS A 282 -6.66 3.54 20.76
N TYR A 283 -6.48 3.91 19.48
CA TYR A 283 -5.34 4.69 19.01
C TYR A 283 -5.79 5.77 18.03
N THR A 284 -4.99 6.83 17.93
CA THR A 284 -5.23 7.97 17.05
C THR A 284 -3.92 8.47 16.47
N GLY A 285 -3.97 9.06 15.29
CA GLY A 285 -2.80 9.64 14.67
C GLY A 285 -3.12 10.82 13.76
N VAL A 286 -2.12 11.67 13.55
CA VAL A 286 -2.15 12.76 12.58
C VAL A 286 -0.79 12.83 11.90
N ALA A 287 -0.78 12.96 10.56
CA ALA A 287 0.41 13.15 9.76
C ALA A 287 0.25 14.35 8.83
N GLY A 288 1.28 15.16 8.74
CA GLY A 288 1.38 16.30 7.83
C GLY A 288 2.48 16.07 6.81
N TYR A 289 2.23 16.46 5.57
CA TYR A 289 3.13 16.29 4.43
C TYR A 289 3.33 17.61 3.72
N VAL A 290 4.56 17.90 3.33
CA VAL A 290 4.91 19.05 2.48
C VAL A 290 5.80 18.52 1.36
N THR A 291 5.40 18.76 0.12
CA THR A 291 6.18 18.42 -1.07
C THR A 291 6.48 19.69 -1.85
N TYR A 292 7.75 19.92 -2.14
CA TYR A 292 8.21 21.09 -2.88
C TYR A 292 9.13 20.72 -4.02
N MET A 293 8.78 21.11 -5.24
CA MET A 293 9.64 21.01 -6.43
C MET A 293 10.61 22.18 -6.45
N VAL A 294 11.82 21.97 -5.96
CA VAL A 294 12.89 22.98 -5.92
C VAL A 294 13.30 23.38 -7.33
N THR A 295 13.36 22.40 -8.21
CA THR A 295 13.53 22.55 -9.67
C THR A 295 12.71 21.45 -10.37
N PRO A 296 12.54 21.46 -11.70
CA PRO A 296 11.87 20.37 -12.40
C PRO A 296 12.48 18.97 -12.18
N LYS A 297 13.73 18.91 -11.69
CA LYS A 297 14.44 17.65 -11.43
C LYS A 297 14.71 17.38 -9.94
N PHE A 298 14.48 18.32 -9.05
CA PHE A 298 14.74 18.13 -7.62
C PHE A 298 13.50 18.40 -6.80
N ARG A 299 13.09 17.39 -6.02
CA ARG A 299 11.96 17.45 -5.09
C ARG A 299 12.45 17.28 -3.66
N GLY A 300 11.98 18.16 -2.77
CA GLY A 300 12.11 18.02 -1.32
C GLY A 300 10.77 17.62 -0.71
N VAL A 301 10.81 16.76 0.29
CA VAL A 301 9.61 16.30 1.01
C VAL A 301 9.89 16.36 2.50
N LEU A 302 8.91 16.85 3.26
CA LEU A 302 8.86 16.78 4.71
C LEU A 302 7.61 16.03 5.12
N ARG A 303 7.75 15.03 5.99
CA ARG A 303 6.66 14.40 6.73
C ARG A 303 6.89 14.60 8.22
N VAL A 304 5.82 14.93 8.94
CA VAL A 304 5.80 14.97 10.41
C VAL A 304 4.54 14.30 10.89
N GLU A 305 4.65 13.50 11.96
CA GLU A 305 3.48 12.81 12.50
C GLU A 305 3.50 12.70 14.02
N SER A 306 2.31 12.52 14.58
CA SER A 306 2.09 12.20 15.99
C SER A 306 1.07 11.07 16.06
N PHE A 307 1.42 9.99 16.75
CA PHE A 307 0.60 8.81 16.93
C PHE A 307 0.46 8.50 18.42
N ASP A 308 -0.77 8.36 18.91
CA ASP A 308 -1.08 8.03 20.30
C ASP A 308 -1.68 6.63 20.39
N ASP A 309 -0.86 5.64 20.75
CA ASP A 309 -1.31 4.29 21.09
C ASP A 309 -1.73 4.26 22.57
N LYS A 310 -2.87 4.94 22.83
CA LYS A 310 -3.35 5.25 24.17
C LYS A 310 -3.46 4.02 25.07
N ASP A 311 -3.87 2.92 24.51
CA ASP A 311 -4.14 1.69 25.27
C ASP A 311 -3.15 0.57 24.93
N GLY A 312 -2.09 0.86 24.15
CA GLY A 312 -1.05 -0.08 23.78
C GLY A 312 -1.56 -1.27 22.96
N ILE A 313 -2.53 -1.03 22.09
CA ILE A 313 -3.18 -2.10 21.32
C ILE A 313 -2.65 -2.22 19.89
N ARG A 314 -2.00 -1.19 19.35
CA ARG A 314 -1.50 -1.24 17.97
C ARG A 314 -0.06 -1.71 17.90
N PHE A 315 0.80 -1.14 18.70
CA PHE A 315 2.22 -1.46 18.73
C PHE A 315 2.57 -2.16 20.03
N ILE A 316 2.04 -3.38 20.21
CA ILE A 316 2.36 -4.25 21.34
C ILE A 316 3.80 -4.73 21.14
N GLY A 317 4.71 -4.28 21.99
CA GLY A 317 6.14 -4.50 21.80
C GLY A 317 6.55 -5.96 21.87
N ASN A 318 7.37 -6.39 20.93
CA ASN A 318 8.15 -7.62 20.96
C ASN A 318 9.54 -7.40 21.60
N GLY A 319 9.76 -6.29 22.29
CA GLY A 319 11.01 -5.98 22.95
C GLY A 319 11.15 -6.64 24.33
N PRO A 320 12.38 -6.75 24.87
CA PRO A 320 12.64 -7.31 26.21
C PRO A 320 11.96 -6.54 27.36
N THR A 321 11.46 -5.36 27.06
CA THR A 321 10.54 -4.60 27.92
C THR A 321 9.27 -4.37 27.09
N ALA A 322 8.40 -5.37 26.98
CA ALA A 322 7.04 -5.18 26.52
C ALA A 322 6.43 -4.09 27.39
N THR A 323 6.50 -2.84 26.92
CA THR A 323 5.90 -1.73 27.65
C THR A 323 4.41 -1.83 27.45
N THR A 324 3.81 -2.37 28.39
CA THR A 324 2.43 -2.43 28.75
C THR A 324 1.78 -1.05 28.88
N SER A 325 2.42 0.02 28.50
CA SER A 325 1.96 1.38 28.77
C SER A 325 1.64 2.12 27.48
N SER A 326 0.64 2.98 27.56
CA SER A 326 0.35 4.02 26.60
C SER A 326 1.64 4.67 26.07
N THR A 327 1.84 4.63 24.76
CA THR A 327 3.01 5.26 24.14
C THR A 327 2.55 6.24 23.06
N LYS A 328 3.02 7.48 23.17
CA LYS A 328 2.91 8.45 22.09
C LYS A 328 4.18 8.41 21.27
N TYR A 329 4.01 8.30 19.98
CA TYR A 329 5.09 8.36 18.99
C TYR A 329 5.06 9.69 18.25
N ARG A 330 6.22 10.18 17.90
CA ARG A 330 6.41 11.31 16.99
C ARG A 330 7.44 10.93 15.96
N GLU A 331 7.25 11.41 14.75
CA GLU A 331 8.14 11.14 13.65
C GLU A 331 8.38 12.42 12.85
N ALA A 332 9.60 12.55 12.32
CA ALA A 332 9.96 13.55 11.33
C ALA A 332 10.88 12.94 10.29
N THR A 333 10.52 13.10 9.01
CA THR A 333 11.24 12.58 7.85
C THR A 333 11.48 13.68 6.83
N VAL A 334 12.71 13.75 6.34
CA VAL A 334 13.09 14.60 5.20
C VAL A 334 13.62 13.72 4.10
N THR A 335 13.05 13.86 2.90
CA THR A 335 13.47 13.14 1.69
C THR A 335 13.84 14.12 0.60
N GLY A 336 15.01 13.94 -0.01
CA GLY A 336 15.41 14.59 -1.25
C GLY A 336 15.33 13.60 -2.40
N ALA A 337 14.75 14.01 -3.54
CA ALA A 337 14.63 13.18 -4.71
C ALA A 337 15.18 13.88 -5.95
N TYR A 338 15.96 13.13 -6.74
CA TYR A 338 16.42 13.54 -8.07
C TYR A 338 15.67 12.75 -9.15
N LEU A 339 14.87 13.46 -9.94
CA LEU A 339 14.10 12.93 -11.05
C LEU A 339 14.98 12.97 -12.31
N ALA A 340 15.73 11.90 -12.54
CA ALA A 340 16.67 11.84 -13.65
C ALA A 340 15.96 11.75 -15.00
N SER A 341 14.83 11.03 -15.04
CA SER A 341 13.90 10.92 -16.16
C SER A 341 12.49 10.62 -15.66
N ASP A 342 11.51 10.55 -16.56
CA ASP A 342 10.14 10.12 -16.23
C ASP A 342 10.09 8.70 -15.68
N SER A 343 11.08 7.88 -16.05
CA SER A 343 11.18 6.47 -15.64
C SER A 343 12.08 6.23 -14.44
N PHE A 344 12.99 7.16 -14.07
CA PHE A 344 13.96 6.91 -13.00
C PHE A 344 14.07 8.05 -12.00
N GLU A 345 13.97 7.68 -10.74
CA GLU A 345 14.10 8.58 -9.59
C GLU A 345 15.09 8.00 -8.57
N ALA A 346 16.02 8.82 -8.08
CA ALA A 346 16.90 8.51 -6.97
C ALA A 346 16.50 9.33 -5.74
N ARG A 347 16.41 8.69 -4.58
CA ARG A 347 16.00 9.32 -3.31
C ARG A 347 17.04 9.11 -2.23
N ALA A 348 17.15 10.10 -1.34
CA ALA A 348 17.86 10.02 -0.07
C ALA A 348 16.95 10.53 1.05
N GLU A 349 16.94 9.85 2.19
CA GLU A 349 16.03 10.12 3.29
C GLU A 349 16.74 10.05 4.63
N VAL A 350 16.37 10.96 5.53
CA VAL A 350 16.69 10.89 6.97
C VAL A 350 15.39 10.93 7.74
N ARG A 351 15.24 10.00 8.69
CA ARG A 351 14.05 9.90 9.55
C ARG A 351 14.46 9.76 11.00
N ARG A 352 13.67 10.39 11.88
CA ARG A 352 13.75 10.25 13.31
C ARG A 352 12.39 9.91 13.89
N ASP A 353 12.34 8.80 14.65
CA ASP A 353 11.19 8.42 15.46
C ASP A 353 11.48 8.69 16.95
N GLN A 354 10.45 9.05 17.70
CA GLN A 354 10.50 9.25 19.15
C GLN A 354 9.29 8.61 19.81
N GLY A 355 9.50 7.96 20.95
CA GLY A 355 8.45 7.44 21.83
C GLY A 355 8.51 8.13 23.20
N THR A 356 7.36 8.27 23.87
CA THR A 356 7.33 8.70 25.28
C THR A 356 8.01 7.67 26.19
N ASN A 357 7.98 6.41 25.78
CA ASN A 357 8.66 5.28 26.45
C ASN A 357 9.88 4.82 25.66
N ALA A 358 10.81 4.10 26.31
CA ALA A 358 11.99 3.52 25.68
C ALA A 358 11.58 2.23 24.93
N VAL A 359 11.11 2.36 23.71
CA VAL A 359 10.54 1.29 22.87
C VAL A 359 11.46 0.83 21.75
N PHE A 360 12.51 1.58 21.45
CA PHE A 360 13.48 1.24 20.41
C PHE A 360 14.69 0.55 21.02
N THR A 361 15.11 -0.58 20.44
CA THR A 361 16.18 -1.40 20.99
C THR A 361 17.29 -1.58 19.95
N ASP A 362 18.54 -1.45 20.34
CA ASP A 362 19.69 -1.77 19.49
C ASP A 362 20.06 -3.26 19.52
N SER A 363 21.03 -3.64 18.69
CA SER A 363 21.50 -5.02 18.59
C SER A 363 22.15 -5.57 19.87
N GLN A 364 22.46 -4.70 20.83
CA GLN A 364 23.05 -5.08 22.14
C GLN A 364 21.99 -5.14 23.25
N GLY A 365 20.72 -4.88 22.92
CA GLY A 365 19.60 -4.89 23.85
C GLY A 365 19.40 -3.60 24.63
N ALA A 366 20.17 -2.53 24.33
CA ALA A 366 19.96 -1.25 25.00
C ALA A 366 18.73 -0.53 24.39
N THR A 367 17.84 -0.09 25.29
CA THR A 367 16.59 0.59 24.91
C THR A 367 16.76 2.10 24.85
N SER A 368 15.99 2.73 23.94
CA SER A 368 15.99 4.18 23.72
C SER A 368 14.57 4.69 23.48
N LYS A 369 14.37 5.98 23.77
CA LYS A 369 13.16 6.72 23.41
C LYS A 369 13.20 7.25 21.96
N SER A 370 14.30 7.11 21.25
CA SER A 370 14.43 7.58 19.88
C SER A 370 15.21 6.59 19.01
N GLN A 371 14.93 6.66 17.72
CA GLN A 371 15.54 5.89 16.65
C GLN A 371 15.80 6.81 15.46
N MET A 372 16.89 6.60 14.74
CA MET A 372 17.22 7.30 13.51
C MET A 372 17.49 6.33 12.37
N SER A 373 17.15 6.75 11.16
CA SER A 373 17.55 6.03 9.94
C SER A 373 18.03 6.97 8.85
N ILE A 374 18.87 6.41 8.00
CA ILE A 374 19.30 7.00 6.71
C ILE A 374 18.99 5.96 5.65
N ALA A 375 18.36 6.37 4.55
CA ALA A 375 18.02 5.49 3.46
C ALA A 375 18.35 6.11 2.10
N PHE A 376 18.67 5.23 1.14
CA PHE A 376 18.87 5.56 -0.28
C PHE A 376 18.05 4.61 -1.12
N GLN A 377 17.40 5.11 -2.18
CA GLN A 377 16.51 4.33 -3.03
C GLN A 377 16.71 4.73 -4.49
N GLY A 378 16.77 3.73 -5.37
CA GLY A 378 16.58 3.86 -6.81
C GLY A 378 15.23 3.29 -7.18
N LEU A 379 14.41 4.07 -7.89
CA LEU A 379 13.09 3.69 -8.35
C LEU A 379 13.01 3.81 -9.85
N TYR A 380 12.78 2.69 -10.55
CA TYR A 380 12.63 2.63 -12.00
C TYR A 380 11.21 2.18 -12.37
N LYS A 381 10.56 2.90 -13.28
CA LYS A 381 9.20 2.64 -13.78
C LYS A 381 9.23 2.30 -15.27
N PHE A 382 8.40 1.36 -15.68
CA PHE A 382 8.25 0.95 -17.07
C PHE A 382 6.80 0.61 -17.43
#